data_00f98710e0bb471e9872424f4f540ac3
#
_entry.id   00f98710e0bb471e9872424f4f540ac3
#
_cell.length_a   1.000
_cell.length_b   1.000
_cell.length_c   1.000
_cell.angle_alpha   90.00
_cell.angle_beta   90.00
_cell.angle_gamma   90.00
#
_symmetry.space_group_name_H-M   'P 1'
#
loop_
_entity.id
_entity.type
_entity.pdbx_description
1 polymer ?
#
loop_
_entity_poly.entity_id
_entity_poly.type
_entity_poly.pdbx_seq_one_letter_code
_entity_poly.pdbx_strand_id
1 'polypeptide(L)'
;MGCSPNSFQKTSIIQIPNNPIYSIKTAEKDILLLEEKEDPFLYYSILEFIKQSKYNSVYKVKHKKSQEIRMMKIFNLKNESNITENDITNQINILKNLSHPNIIKLYRVFYYSNKIYLIYEYCPNGNLFEYITTSDSLTENKCRQIMYQIITALNYLHQNKIILCNLSPEHIVIQNQNDNNNSLWVKIIDFGAFNLLGNNNNNILTKGYKSVSNLNVIPPEVNLSEKTDIWSCGVIMYFLLSGDYPFKGKNLKEIKIQISRFNNINIKFDSEIWNDISKEGKNFLSKLLEINQYKRPNCKSLLKEPWLKNYNEKGDKIFSSNAFKNAIKNASNFHHKNQIKEWLISFIIRHLAKSEDLDYLRKCFISLDKDSDGLITKEDLLIALNNIMTPKEAEDEANIILNNINSKDGKINYDDFIKASSNKEDLINEKNLTLIFKVIDKDHSGRVSKEELKNFFLSNKDDEELKSYLEFQKKKNNDIFTQFITEFDASGDGMLNLKEFKQLMVNC
;
A
#
# COMPACT_ATOMS: atom_id res chain seq x y z
N MET A 1 29.00 4.75 -52.80
CA MET A 1 27.55 4.57 -52.66
C MET A 1 27.24 4.55 -51.18
N GLY A 2 26.60 5.62 -50.74
CA GLY A 2 26.44 5.91 -49.33
C GLY A 2 25.26 5.14 -48.72
N CYS A 3 25.41 4.72 -47.48
CA CYS A 3 24.33 4.39 -46.58
C CYS A 3 24.26 5.46 -45.49
N SER A 4 23.18 6.19 -45.49
CA SER A 4 22.85 7.18 -44.47
C SER A 4 22.50 6.52 -43.14
N PRO A 5 22.81 7.12 -41.99
CA PRO A 5 22.41 6.59 -40.69
C PRO A 5 20.93 6.84 -40.43
N ASN A 6 20.23 5.75 -40.10
CA ASN A 6 18.81 5.76 -39.72
C ASN A 6 18.60 6.55 -38.44
N SER A 7 17.59 7.38 -38.52
CA SER A 7 16.95 8.19 -37.49
C SER A 7 16.61 7.38 -36.23
N PHE A 8 17.18 7.76 -35.10
CA PHE A 8 16.68 7.41 -33.78
C PHE A 8 15.26 8.00 -33.63
N GLN A 9 14.26 7.15 -33.64
CA GLN A 9 12.93 7.51 -33.17
C GLN A 9 13.04 7.87 -31.68
N LYS A 10 12.77 9.13 -31.37
CA LYS A 10 12.51 9.61 -30.01
C LYS A 10 11.35 8.80 -29.46
N THR A 11 11.62 7.97 -28.45
CA THR A 11 10.58 7.37 -27.62
C THR A 11 9.76 8.49 -27.00
N SER A 12 8.50 8.52 -27.36
CA SER A 12 7.50 9.43 -26.81
C SER A 12 7.44 9.24 -25.29
N ILE A 13 7.85 10.27 -24.57
CA ILE A 13 7.47 10.50 -23.18
C ILE A 13 5.95 10.45 -23.18
N ILE A 14 5.37 9.53 -22.41
CA ILE A 14 3.92 9.49 -22.19
C ILE A 14 3.57 10.83 -21.56
N GLN A 15 3.05 11.76 -22.37
CA GLN A 15 2.43 12.98 -21.89
C GLN A 15 1.18 12.55 -21.12
N ILE A 16 1.21 12.68 -19.80
CA ILE A 16 0.03 12.61 -18.96
C ILE A 16 -0.92 13.69 -19.45
N PRO A 17 -2.18 13.37 -19.80
CA PRO A 17 -3.11 14.37 -20.31
C PRO A 17 -3.28 15.48 -19.29
N ASN A 18 -3.07 16.72 -19.69
CA ASN A 18 -3.33 17.94 -18.90
C ASN A 18 -4.84 18.08 -18.62
N ASN A 19 -5.39 17.24 -17.76
CA ASN A 19 -6.76 17.31 -17.33
C ASN A 19 -6.78 17.80 -15.88
N PRO A 20 -7.35 18.97 -15.56
CA PRO A 20 -7.26 19.63 -14.25
C PRO A 20 -7.73 18.77 -13.08
N ILE A 21 -8.47 17.70 -13.35
CA ILE A 21 -8.94 16.79 -12.32
C ILE A 21 -7.94 15.63 -12.05
N TYR A 22 -7.06 15.27 -13.01
CA TYR A 22 -5.94 14.34 -12.76
C TYR A 22 -4.94 14.96 -11.78
N SER A 23 -4.72 16.27 -11.88
CA SER A 23 -3.89 17.06 -10.97
C SER A 23 -4.44 17.10 -9.53
N ILE A 24 -5.77 17.03 -9.35
CA ILE A 24 -6.38 17.07 -8.00
C ILE A 24 -6.16 15.76 -7.24
N LYS A 25 -6.27 14.59 -7.89
CA LYS A 25 -6.04 13.29 -7.22
C LYS A 25 -4.57 13.00 -6.95
N THR A 26 -3.66 13.43 -7.81
CA THR A 26 -2.22 13.38 -7.54
C THR A 26 -1.86 14.33 -6.40
N ALA A 27 -2.38 15.55 -6.39
CA ALA A 27 -2.20 16.50 -5.30
C ALA A 27 -2.71 15.97 -3.94
N GLU A 28 -3.86 15.27 -3.89
CA GLU A 28 -4.35 14.66 -2.65
C GLU A 28 -3.40 13.60 -2.09
N LYS A 29 -2.79 12.77 -2.95
CA LYS A 29 -1.81 11.77 -2.55
C LYS A 29 -0.51 12.38 -2.04
N ASP A 30 -0.04 13.45 -2.66
CA ASP A 30 1.16 14.18 -2.25
C ASP A 30 0.95 14.96 -0.96
N ILE A 31 -0.24 15.51 -0.73
CA ILE A 31 -0.64 16.16 0.52
C ILE A 31 -0.62 15.17 1.70
N LEU A 32 -0.92 13.89 1.46
CA LEU A 32 -0.96 12.88 2.50
C LEU A 32 0.42 12.34 2.90
N LEU A 33 1.46 12.49 2.05
CA LEU A 33 2.84 12.17 2.38
C LEU A 33 3.60 13.46 2.71
N LEU A 34 3.99 13.63 3.97
CA LEU A 34 4.76 14.79 4.40
C LEU A 34 6.25 14.55 4.14
N GLU A 35 6.87 15.39 3.30
CA GLU A 35 8.31 15.42 3.07
C GLU A 35 8.90 16.66 3.75
N GLU A 36 9.91 16.48 4.59
CA GLU A 36 10.45 17.54 5.47
C GLU A 36 11.98 17.55 5.46
N LYS A 37 12.57 18.77 5.56
CA LYS A 37 14.04 18.96 5.67
C LYS A 37 14.46 19.28 7.12
N GLU A 38 13.65 18.84 8.09
CA GLU A 38 13.85 19.07 9.51
C GLU A 38 14.38 17.80 10.20
N ASP A 39 14.87 17.97 11.44
CA ASP A 39 15.30 16.83 12.25
C ASP A 39 14.09 15.95 12.61
N PRO A 40 14.04 14.69 12.18
CA PRO A 40 12.93 13.78 12.50
C PRO A 40 12.75 13.57 14.00
N PHE A 41 13.79 13.76 14.80
CA PHE A 41 13.73 13.61 16.25
C PHE A 41 13.05 14.80 16.97
N LEU A 42 12.71 15.88 16.28
CA LEU A 42 11.75 16.86 16.77
C LEU A 42 10.34 16.27 16.92
N TYR A 43 9.97 15.34 16.03
CA TYR A 43 8.64 14.75 15.94
C TYR A 43 8.55 13.35 16.57
N TYR A 44 9.64 12.57 16.57
CA TYR A 44 9.65 11.18 16.98
C TYR A 44 10.66 10.93 18.10
N SER A 45 10.33 10.01 19.00
CA SER A 45 11.26 9.43 19.98
C SER A 45 11.51 7.96 19.62
N ILE A 46 12.77 7.52 19.68
CA ILE A 46 13.14 6.11 19.51
C ILE A 46 12.65 5.34 20.73
N LEU A 47 11.95 4.23 20.50
CA LEU A 47 11.55 3.28 21.54
C LEU A 47 12.49 2.06 21.56
N GLU A 48 12.82 1.54 20.36
CA GLU A 48 13.53 0.27 20.24
C GLU A 48 14.30 0.24 18.91
N PHE A 49 15.48 -0.38 18.95
CA PHE A 49 16.22 -0.76 17.74
C PHE A 49 15.71 -2.13 17.26
N ILE A 50 15.29 -2.23 16.00
CA ILE A 50 14.75 -3.48 15.44
C ILE A 50 15.82 -4.24 14.66
N LYS A 51 16.47 -3.59 13.69
CA LYS A 51 17.40 -4.28 12.77
C LYS A 51 18.40 -3.32 12.15
N GLN A 52 19.60 -3.82 11.91
CA GLN A 52 20.62 -3.19 11.08
C GLN A 52 20.86 -4.02 9.83
N SER A 53 20.86 -3.40 8.68
CA SER A 53 21.35 -3.97 7.43
C SER A 53 22.60 -3.23 6.96
N LYS A 54 23.22 -3.70 5.88
CA LYS A 54 24.36 -3.01 5.26
C LYS A 54 24.03 -1.57 4.85
N TYR A 55 22.78 -1.28 4.51
CA TYR A 55 22.36 -0.03 3.87
C TYR A 55 21.45 0.83 4.72
N ASN A 56 20.79 0.27 5.70
CA ASN A 56 19.83 0.98 6.53
C ASN A 56 19.74 0.41 7.94
N SER A 57 19.23 1.22 8.84
CA SER A 57 18.84 0.81 10.19
C SER A 57 17.35 1.05 10.39
N VAL A 58 16.70 0.16 11.15
CA VAL A 58 15.27 0.18 11.40
C VAL A 58 15.00 0.30 12.88
N TYR A 59 14.12 1.22 13.24
CA TYR A 59 13.75 1.54 14.62
C TYR A 59 12.24 1.56 14.78
N LYS A 60 11.77 1.13 15.93
CA LYS A 60 10.44 1.43 16.44
C LYS A 60 10.46 2.80 17.08
N VAL A 61 9.58 3.68 16.63
CA VAL A 61 9.53 5.06 17.09
C VAL A 61 8.12 5.44 17.52
N LYS A 62 8.01 6.47 18.35
CA LYS A 62 6.74 7.00 18.81
C LYS A 62 6.62 8.46 18.42
N HIS A 63 5.54 8.83 17.78
CA HIS A 63 5.27 10.22 17.43
C HIS A 63 4.92 11.01 18.70
N LYS A 64 5.66 12.08 18.98
CA LYS A 64 5.58 12.81 20.27
C LYS A 64 4.21 13.42 20.55
N LYS A 65 3.54 13.96 19.52
CA LYS A 65 2.22 14.60 19.69
C LYS A 65 1.08 13.58 19.71
N SER A 66 0.97 12.70 18.71
CA SER A 66 -0.14 11.75 18.61
C SER A 66 0.03 10.49 19.47
N GLN A 67 1.25 10.23 19.97
CA GLN A 67 1.63 9.02 20.72
C GLN A 67 1.56 7.71 19.90
N GLU A 68 1.31 7.82 18.61
CA GLU A 68 1.23 6.68 17.68
C GLU A 68 2.60 6.04 17.47
N ILE A 69 2.61 4.70 17.40
CA ILE A 69 3.82 3.91 17.13
C ILE A 69 4.01 3.80 15.63
N ARG A 70 5.24 3.99 15.17
CA ARG A 70 5.65 3.92 13.77
C ARG A 70 6.96 3.14 13.63
N MET A 71 7.27 2.75 12.41
CA MET A 71 8.57 2.20 12.03
C MET A 71 9.38 3.27 11.29
N MET A 72 10.62 3.52 11.71
CA MET A 72 11.53 4.45 11.07
C MET A 72 12.68 3.66 10.42
N LYS A 73 12.82 3.78 9.10
CA LYS A 73 13.94 3.22 8.33
C LYS A 73 14.88 4.36 7.94
N ILE A 74 16.15 4.25 8.31
CA ILE A 74 17.16 5.30 8.12
C ILE A 74 18.18 4.84 7.10
N PHE A 75 18.35 5.59 6.02
CA PHE A 75 19.39 5.41 5.03
C PHE A 75 20.50 6.43 5.24
N ASN A 76 21.77 5.99 5.19
CA ASN A 76 22.93 6.87 5.27
C ASN A 76 23.53 7.05 3.87
N LEU A 77 23.48 8.27 3.33
CA LEU A 77 23.96 8.60 1.98
C LEU A 77 25.49 8.74 1.89
N LYS A 78 26.20 8.83 3.03
CA LYS A 78 27.67 9.00 3.08
C LYS A 78 28.43 7.69 2.89
N ASN A 79 27.79 6.55 3.09
CA ASN A 79 28.46 5.26 2.94
C ASN A 79 28.61 4.92 1.45
N GLU A 80 29.71 4.26 1.07
CA GLU A 80 29.94 3.66 -0.27
C GLU A 80 28.93 2.55 -0.57
N SER A 81 27.65 2.83 -0.31
CA SER A 81 26.55 1.94 -0.59
C SER A 81 26.22 2.01 -2.09
N ASN A 82 26.02 0.84 -2.71
CA ASN A 82 25.54 0.78 -4.10
C ASN A 82 24.10 1.31 -4.28
N ILE A 83 23.47 1.83 -3.21
CA ILE A 83 22.13 2.45 -3.22
C ILE A 83 22.34 3.96 -3.30
N THR A 84 21.86 4.56 -4.36
CA THR A 84 21.90 6.00 -4.58
C THR A 84 20.70 6.71 -3.97
N GLU A 85 20.79 8.02 -3.76
CA GLU A 85 19.65 8.85 -3.36
C GLU A 85 18.49 8.71 -4.35
N ASN A 86 18.80 8.63 -5.65
CA ASN A 86 17.79 8.41 -6.69
C ASN A 86 17.04 7.08 -6.54
N ASP A 87 17.72 6.02 -6.10
CA ASP A 87 17.05 4.72 -5.88
C ASP A 87 16.03 4.84 -4.74
N ILE A 88 16.36 5.58 -3.68
CA ILE A 88 15.46 5.81 -2.55
C ILE A 88 14.29 6.74 -2.95
N THR A 89 14.58 7.80 -3.69
CA THR A 89 13.56 8.72 -4.21
C THR A 89 12.57 8.01 -5.13
N ASN A 90 13.05 7.13 -6.00
CA ASN A 90 12.19 6.30 -6.83
C ASN A 90 11.29 5.38 -5.99
N GLN A 91 11.83 4.78 -4.93
CA GLN A 91 11.04 3.98 -3.99
C GLN A 91 9.93 4.81 -3.33
N ILE A 92 10.25 6.04 -2.89
CA ILE A 92 9.29 6.97 -2.30
C ILE A 92 8.18 7.29 -3.30
N ASN A 93 8.54 7.67 -4.52
CA ASN A 93 7.58 8.03 -5.57
C ASN A 93 6.63 6.88 -5.93
N ILE A 94 7.09 5.65 -5.88
CA ILE A 94 6.23 4.48 -6.07
C ILE A 94 5.29 4.31 -4.88
N LEU A 95 5.82 4.29 -3.65
CA LEU A 95 5.02 4.09 -2.44
C LEU A 95 3.95 5.16 -2.23
N LYS A 96 4.21 6.40 -2.66
CA LYS A 96 3.21 7.48 -2.67
C LYS A 96 1.94 7.10 -3.41
N ASN A 97 2.11 6.43 -4.54
CA ASN A 97 1.04 6.13 -5.48
C ASN A 97 0.33 4.79 -5.23
N LEU A 98 0.87 3.96 -4.35
CA LEU A 98 0.30 2.68 -4.01
C LEU A 98 -0.76 2.79 -2.93
N SER A 99 -1.92 2.20 -3.20
CA SER A 99 -3.04 2.10 -2.27
C SER A 99 -3.61 0.68 -2.33
N HIS A 100 -3.17 -0.17 -1.40
CA HIS A 100 -3.62 -1.57 -1.30
C HIS A 100 -3.55 -2.05 0.16
N PRO A 101 -4.53 -2.81 0.66
CA PRO A 101 -4.59 -3.22 2.05
C PRO A 101 -3.38 -4.05 2.52
N ASN A 102 -2.75 -4.82 1.62
CA ASN A 102 -1.62 -5.70 1.94
C ASN A 102 -0.26 -5.11 1.51
N ILE A 103 -0.18 -3.80 1.30
CA ILE A 103 1.06 -3.06 1.07
C ILE A 103 1.29 -2.09 2.23
N ILE A 104 2.54 -1.95 2.67
CA ILE A 104 2.91 -1.06 3.77
C ILE A 104 2.64 0.40 3.41
N LYS A 105 2.12 1.20 4.33
CA LYS A 105 1.94 2.64 4.15
C LYS A 105 3.19 3.41 4.56
N LEU A 106 3.60 4.34 3.70
CA LEU A 106 4.61 5.35 3.98
C LEU A 106 3.89 6.63 4.45
N TYR A 107 4.25 7.15 5.64
CA TYR A 107 3.59 8.31 6.26
C TYR A 107 4.35 9.61 6.10
N ARG A 108 5.69 9.56 6.26
CA ARG A 108 6.56 10.74 6.22
C ARG A 108 7.93 10.39 5.69
N VAL A 109 8.57 11.38 5.10
CA VAL A 109 9.97 11.33 4.66
C VAL A 109 10.68 12.53 5.24
N PHE A 110 11.89 12.32 5.79
CA PHE A 110 12.75 13.40 6.24
C PHE A 110 14.10 13.31 5.52
N TYR A 111 14.56 14.44 5.05
CA TYR A 111 15.89 14.65 4.49
C TYR A 111 16.73 15.48 5.46
N TYR A 112 17.54 14.83 6.28
CA TYR A 112 18.29 15.52 7.33
C TYR A 112 19.69 14.93 7.53
N SER A 113 20.72 15.80 7.63
CA SER A 113 22.12 15.41 7.93
C SER A 113 22.67 14.30 7.03
N ASN A 114 22.49 14.41 5.70
CA ASN A 114 22.89 13.39 4.70
C ASN A 114 22.28 12.00 4.96
N LYS A 115 21.12 11.97 5.55
CA LYS A 115 20.32 10.75 5.76
C LYS A 115 18.90 10.98 5.25
N ILE A 116 18.27 9.88 4.81
CA ILE A 116 16.87 9.84 4.48
C ILE A 116 16.18 8.96 5.51
N TYR A 117 15.12 9.48 6.13
CA TYR A 117 14.33 8.79 7.12
C TYR A 117 12.94 8.54 6.56
N LEU A 118 12.56 7.28 6.46
CA LEU A 118 11.26 6.86 5.98
C LEU A 118 10.43 6.37 7.16
N ILE A 119 9.28 7.01 7.39
CA ILE A 119 8.36 6.67 8.47
C ILE A 119 7.22 5.85 7.92
N TYR A 120 7.17 4.59 8.32
CA TYR A 120 6.18 3.63 7.88
C TYR A 120 5.18 3.27 8.98
N GLU A 121 4.09 2.66 8.57
CA GLU A 121 3.19 1.90 9.41
C GLU A 121 3.97 0.88 10.27
N TYR A 122 3.58 0.72 11.52
CA TYR A 122 4.17 -0.27 12.42
C TYR A 122 3.31 -1.53 12.45
N CYS A 123 3.90 -2.67 12.18
CA CYS A 123 3.29 -3.99 12.27
C CYS A 123 3.87 -4.72 13.49
N PRO A 124 3.07 -4.95 14.55
CA PRO A 124 3.59 -5.36 15.86
C PRO A 124 4.03 -6.83 15.95
N ASN A 125 3.57 -7.69 15.04
CA ASN A 125 3.72 -9.13 15.16
C ASN A 125 4.91 -9.71 14.35
N GLY A 126 5.90 -8.87 14.02
CA GLY A 126 7.09 -9.29 13.29
C GLY A 126 6.85 -9.68 11.83
N ASN A 127 7.76 -10.46 11.26
CA ASN A 127 7.67 -10.94 9.88
C ASN A 127 7.33 -12.44 9.82
N LEU A 128 6.98 -12.92 8.62
CA LEU A 128 6.60 -14.33 8.43
C LEU A 128 7.75 -15.30 8.73
N PHE A 129 9.00 -14.91 8.49
CA PHE A 129 10.13 -15.76 8.80
C PHE A 129 10.22 -16.01 10.31
N GLU A 130 10.20 -14.95 11.11
CA GLU A 130 10.23 -15.05 12.58
C GLU A 130 9.03 -15.84 13.11
N TYR A 131 7.84 -15.56 12.56
CA TYR A 131 6.61 -16.24 12.96
C TYR A 131 6.68 -17.76 12.74
N ILE A 132 7.15 -18.21 11.58
CA ILE A 132 7.26 -19.65 11.27
C ILE A 132 8.35 -20.32 12.09
N THR A 133 9.51 -19.66 12.27
CA THR A 133 10.62 -20.25 13.06
C THR A 133 10.29 -20.40 14.55
N THR A 134 9.29 -19.67 15.06
CA THR A 134 8.84 -19.77 16.47
C THR A 134 7.60 -20.65 16.66
N SER A 135 6.81 -20.92 15.63
CA SER A 135 5.51 -21.59 15.74
C SER A 135 5.37 -22.86 14.90
N ASP A 136 6.45 -23.43 14.40
CA ASP A 136 6.44 -24.55 13.47
C ASP A 136 5.72 -24.26 12.14
N SER A 137 5.32 -25.28 11.39
CA SER A 137 4.59 -25.12 10.13
C SER A 137 3.14 -24.62 10.32
N LEU A 138 2.60 -23.97 9.29
CA LEU A 138 1.21 -23.51 9.32
C LEU A 138 0.25 -24.59 8.79
N THR A 139 -0.98 -24.56 9.30
CA THR A 139 -2.07 -25.30 8.65
C THR A 139 -2.30 -24.81 7.22
N GLU A 140 -2.74 -25.70 6.33
CA GLU A 140 -3.02 -25.34 4.95
C GLU A 140 -3.98 -24.15 4.81
N ASN A 141 -4.97 -24.07 5.70
CA ASN A 141 -5.95 -22.97 5.66
C ASN A 141 -5.31 -21.60 6.00
N LYS A 142 -4.42 -21.53 6.98
CA LYS A 142 -3.66 -20.31 7.31
C LYS A 142 -2.71 -19.95 6.16
N CYS A 143 -2.02 -20.92 5.60
CA CYS A 143 -1.17 -20.72 4.44
C CYS A 143 -1.96 -20.14 3.26
N ARG A 144 -3.15 -20.69 2.97
CA ARG A 144 -4.05 -20.21 1.92
C ARG A 144 -4.45 -18.74 2.12
N GLN A 145 -4.78 -18.36 3.35
CA GLN A 145 -5.12 -16.97 3.70
C GLN A 145 -3.97 -16.01 3.40
N ILE A 146 -2.75 -16.39 3.80
CA ILE A 146 -1.56 -15.57 3.58
C ILE A 146 -1.25 -15.48 2.08
N MET A 147 -1.26 -16.61 1.37
CA MET A 147 -0.98 -16.66 -0.05
C MET A 147 -1.99 -15.85 -0.88
N TYR A 148 -3.27 -15.88 -0.51
CA TYR A 148 -4.28 -15.04 -1.14
C TYR A 148 -3.93 -13.56 -1.01
N GLN A 149 -3.59 -13.09 0.18
CA GLN A 149 -3.22 -11.70 0.43
C GLN A 149 -1.96 -11.27 -0.33
N ILE A 150 -0.95 -12.15 -0.40
CA ILE A 150 0.29 -11.88 -1.15
C ILE A 150 -0.02 -11.78 -2.65
N ILE A 151 -0.77 -12.75 -3.20
CA ILE A 151 -1.04 -12.82 -4.63
C ILE A 151 -1.95 -11.68 -5.09
N THR A 152 -2.91 -11.23 -4.26
CA THR A 152 -3.72 -10.04 -4.57
C THR A 152 -2.86 -8.78 -4.59
N ALA A 153 -1.96 -8.60 -3.62
CA ALA A 153 -1.03 -7.47 -3.61
C ALA A 153 -0.08 -7.48 -4.83
N LEU A 154 0.43 -8.66 -5.21
CA LEU A 154 1.26 -8.80 -6.41
C LEU A 154 0.45 -8.54 -7.69
N ASN A 155 -0.81 -8.98 -7.77
CA ASN A 155 -1.66 -8.70 -8.93
C ASN A 155 -1.83 -7.19 -9.12
N TYR A 156 -2.10 -6.46 -8.04
CA TYR A 156 -2.18 -5.00 -8.03
C TYR A 156 -0.84 -4.35 -8.46
N LEU A 157 0.30 -4.81 -7.94
CA LEU A 157 1.62 -4.29 -8.31
C LEU A 157 1.94 -4.55 -9.78
N HIS A 158 1.73 -5.77 -10.27
CA HIS A 158 2.02 -6.15 -11.66
C HIS A 158 1.15 -5.38 -12.65
N GLN A 159 -0.12 -5.10 -12.32
CA GLN A 159 -0.98 -4.23 -13.13
C GLN A 159 -0.44 -2.79 -13.19
N ASN A 160 0.15 -2.30 -12.10
CA ASN A 160 0.85 -1.01 -12.05
C ASN A 160 2.28 -1.08 -12.61
N LYS A 161 2.66 -2.19 -13.29
CA LYS A 161 3.99 -2.40 -13.90
C LYS A 161 5.15 -2.42 -12.91
N ILE A 162 4.90 -2.79 -11.67
CA ILE A 162 5.90 -2.89 -10.59
C ILE A 162 6.20 -4.36 -10.33
N ILE A 163 7.48 -4.73 -10.34
CA ILE A 163 7.97 -6.07 -9.99
C ILE A 163 8.87 -5.93 -8.78
N LEU A 164 8.66 -6.75 -7.75
CA LEU A 164 9.42 -6.66 -6.49
C LEU A 164 10.82 -7.28 -6.61
N CYS A 165 10.95 -8.41 -7.28
CA CYS A 165 12.20 -9.16 -7.48
C CYS A 165 12.90 -9.68 -6.22
N ASN A 166 12.47 -9.28 -5.03
CA ASN A 166 13.09 -9.62 -3.75
C ASN A 166 12.05 -10.03 -2.70
N LEU A 167 10.94 -10.62 -3.13
CA LEU A 167 9.91 -11.08 -2.21
C LEU A 167 10.40 -12.29 -1.41
N SER A 168 10.36 -12.20 -0.08
CA SER A 168 10.81 -13.26 0.84
C SER A 168 9.98 -13.22 2.13
N PRO A 169 9.99 -14.26 2.98
CA PRO A 169 9.25 -14.26 4.23
C PRO A 169 9.61 -13.11 5.17
N GLU A 170 10.86 -12.63 5.14
CA GLU A 170 11.36 -11.50 5.92
C GLU A 170 10.78 -10.15 5.48
N HIS A 171 10.28 -10.07 4.23
CA HIS A 171 9.67 -8.86 3.65
C HIS A 171 8.16 -8.86 3.72
N ILE A 172 7.56 -9.79 4.46
CA ILE A 172 6.13 -9.88 4.71
C ILE A 172 5.92 -9.81 6.21
N VAL A 173 5.31 -8.72 6.68
CA VAL A 173 5.05 -8.48 8.10
C VAL A 173 3.61 -8.78 8.47
N ILE A 174 3.39 -9.13 9.73
CA ILE A 174 2.08 -9.46 10.29
C ILE A 174 1.56 -8.24 11.04
N GLN A 175 0.47 -7.66 10.56
CA GLN A 175 -0.15 -6.50 11.17
C GLN A 175 -1.03 -6.87 12.36
N ASN A 176 -1.97 -7.79 12.16
CA ASN A 176 -2.89 -8.26 13.19
C ASN A 176 -2.89 -9.78 13.20
N GLN A 177 -2.89 -10.31 14.43
CA GLN A 177 -3.20 -11.71 14.71
C GLN A 177 -4.49 -11.70 15.52
N ASN A 178 -5.59 -12.11 14.90
CA ASN A 178 -6.89 -12.16 15.58
C ASN A 178 -7.13 -13.58 16.08
N ASP A 179 -6.83 -13.82 17.36
CA ASP A 179 -6.91 -15.14 17.98
C ASP A 179 -8.32 -15.73 17.93
N ASN A 180 -9.36 -14.87 18.02
CA ASN A 180 -10.77 -15.32 17.99
C ASN A 180 -11.20 -15.86 16.61
N ASN A 181 -10.60 -15.39 15.51
CA ASN A 181 -10.92 -15.81 14.13
C ASN A 181 -9.78 -16.57 13.45
N ASN A 182 -8.69 -16.81 14.14
CA ASN A 182 -7.49 -17.48 13.62
C ASN A 182 -6.99 -16.90 12.27
N SER A 183 -7.22 -15.59 12.05
CA SER A 183 -6.87 -14.90 10.81
C SER A 183 -5.61 -14.05 10.99
N LEU A 184 -4.66 -14.21 10.05
CA LEU A 184 -3.46 -13.40 9.96
C LEU A 184 -3.63 -12.35 8.85
N TRP A 185 -3.32 -11.09 9.19
CA TRP A 185 -3.27 -10.01 8.23
C TRP A 185 -1.84 -9.63 7.92
N VAL A 186 -1.46 -9.73 6.65
CA VAL A 186 -0.07 -9.52 6.24
C VAL A 186 0.10 -8.32 5.31
N LYS A 187 1.31 -7.73 5.31
CA LYS A 187 1.71 -6.62 4.44
C LYS A 187 3.10 -6.84 3.87
N ILE A 188 3.27 -6.48 2.62
CA ILE A 188 4.57 -6.44 1.93
C ILE A 188 5.27 -5.13 2.27
N ILE A 189 6.55 -5.19 2.69
CA ILE A 189 7.29 -4.04 3.24
C ILE A 189 8.53 -3.61 2.46
N ASP A 190 9.09 -4.42 1.60
CA ASP A 190 10.36 -4.06 0.94
C ASP A 190 10.18 -3.81 -0.55
N PHE A 191 10.42 -2.55 -0.94
CA PHE A 191 10.37 -2.06 -2.30
C PHE A 191 11.76 -1.59 -2.78
N GLY A 192 12.84 -2.01 -2.07
CA GLY A 192 14.20 -1.53 -2.32
C GLY A 192 14.87 -2.12 -3.56
N ALA A 193 14.39 -3.24 -4.09
CA ALA A 193 14.98 -3.94 -5.24
C ALA A 193 14.06 -3.99 -6.46
N PHE A 194 12.96 -3.23 -6.46
CA PHE A 194 11.98 -3.28 -7.53
C PHE A 194 12.53 -2.76 -8.87
N ASN A 195 11.96 -3.27 -9.95
CA ASN A 195 12.19 -2.81 -11.32
C ASN A 195 10.86 -2.41 -11.96
N LEU A 196 10.86 -1.27 -12.65
CA LEU A 196 9.74 -0.88 -13.50
C LEU A 196 9.82 -1.65 -14.83
N LEU A 197 8.75 -2.31 -15.22
CA LEU A 197 8.62 -2.94 -16.53
C LEU A 197 8.72 -1.85 -17.62
N GLY A 198 9.77 -1.90 -18.41
CA GLY A 198 10.01 -0.94 -19.51
C GLY A 198 11.32 -0.18 -19.46
N ASN A 199 12.06 -0.20 -18.36
CA ASN A 199 13.41 0.33 -18.33
C ASN A 199 14.41 -0.69 -18.90
N ASN A 200 14.71 -0.56 -20.20
CA ASN A 200 15.62 -1.43 -20.96
C ASN A 200 17.11 -1.33 -20.58
N ASN A 201 17.44 -0.92 -19.38
CA ASN A 201 18.84 -0.87 -18.93
C ASN A 201 19.26 -2.25 -18.43
N ASN A 202 19.87 -3.04 -19.34
CA ASN A 202 20.45 -4.37 -19.09
C ASN A 202 21.43 -4.44 -17.89
N ASN A 203 21.89 -3.29 -17.37
CA ASN A 203 22.77 -3.20 -16.21
C ASN A 203 22.03 -3.30 -14.86
N ILE A 204 20.68 -3.25 -14.82
CA ILE A 204 19.88 -3.33 -13.60
C ILE A 204 19.81 -4.78 -13.12
N LEU A 205 19.83 -5.74 -14.05
CA LEU A 205 19.76 -7.18 -13.75
C LEU A 205 20.90 -7.67 -12.84
N THR A 206 22.11 -7.15 -13.04
CA THR A 206 23.27 -7.50 -12.20
C THR A 206 23.24 -6.83 -10.83
N LYS A 207 22.60 -5.66 -10.70
CA LYS A 207 22.41 -4.97 -9.42
C LYS A 207 21.30 -5.63 -8.58
N GLY A 208 20.19 -6.06 -9.20
CA GLY A 208 19.05 -6.71 -8.50
C GLY A 208 19.48 -7.95 -7.72
N TYR A 209 20.22 -8.87 -8.34
CA TYR A 209 20.71 -10.08 -7.64
C TYR A 209 21.75 -9.81 -6.56
N LYS A 210 22.51 -8.72 -6.64
CA LYS A 210 23.47 -8.34 -5.60
C LYS A 210 22.81 -7.80 -4.33
N SER A 211 21.54 -7.37 -4.41
CA SER A 211 20.76 -6.85 -3.28
C SER A 211 19.77 -7.85 -2.71
N VAL A 212 19.63 -9.06 -3.27
CA VAL A 212 18.75 -10.10 -2.74
C VAL A 212 19.19 -10.48 -1.34
N SER A 213 18.35 -10.21 -0.36
CA SER A 213 18.64 -10.47 1.05
C SER A 213 18.55 -11.96 1.39
N ASN A 214 17.74 -12.72 0.65
CA ASN A 214 17.56 -14.15 0.87
C ASN A 214 17.82 -14.93 -0.44
N LEU A 215 18.95 -15.66 -0.47
CA LEU A 215 19.34 -16.47 -1.63
C LEU A 215 18.35 -17.59 -1.95
N ASN A 216 17.60 -18.06 -0.97
CA ASN A 216 16.68 -19.20 -1.13
C ASN A 216 15.46 -18.89 -2.01
N VAL A 217 15.13 -17.62 -2.26
CA VAL A 217 13.99 -17.20 -3.10
C VAL A 217 14.38 -16.90 -4.56
N ILE A 218 15.67 -17.07 -4.92
CA ILE A 218 16.18 -16.77 -6.27
C ILE A 218 15.51 -17.66 -7.30
N PRO A 219 14.98 -17.09 -8.41
CA PRO A 219 14.35 -17.86 -9.48
C PRO A 219 15.39 -18.53 -10.39
N PRO A 220 14.98 -19.55 -11.17
CA PRO A 220 15.84 -20.20 -12.15
C PRO A 220 16.26 -19.29 -13.32
N GLU A 221 15.38 -18.36 -13.70
CA GLU A 221 15.62 -17.44 -14.81
C GLU A 221 16.62 -16.34 -14.46
N VAL A 222 17.29 -15.82 -15.51
CA VAL A 222 18.21 -14.67 -15.39
C VAL A 222 17.46 -13.35 -15.61
N ASN A 223 16.48 -13.34 -16.51
CA ASN A 223 15.70 -12.16 -16.84
C ASN A 223 14.55 -12.00 -15.87
N LEU A 224 14.58 -10.94 -15.07
CA LEU A 224 13.54 -10.64 -14.10
C LEU A 224 12.25 -10.21 -14.79
N SER A 225 11.15 -10.72 -14.31
CA SER A 225 9.81 -10.44 -14.80
C SER A 225 8.77 -10.59 -13.66
N GLU A 226 7.51 -10.32 -13.91
CA GLU A 226 6.43 -10.62 -12.96
C GLU A 226 6.44 -12.10 -12.50
N LYS A 227 6.99 -12.99 -13.34
CA LYS A 227 7.10 -14.43 -13.04
C LYS A 227 8.13 -14.73 -11.94
N THR A 228 9.09 -13.84 -11.76
CA THR A 228 10.07 -13.90 -10.66
C THR A 228 9.38 -13.84 -9.30
N ASP A 229 8.42 -12.91 -9.13
CA ASP A 229 7.66 -12.78 -7.89
C ASP A 229 6.78 -14.02 -7.64
N ILE A 230 6.25 -14.64 -8.71
CA ILE A 230 5.46 -15.88 -8.62
C ILE A 230 6.32 -17.06 -8.15
N TRP A 231 7.56 -17.17 -8.62
CA TRP A 231 8.50 -18.18 -8.10
C TRP A 231 8.74 -17.99 -6.61
N SER A 232 9.00 -16.73 -6.19
CA SER A 232 9.18 -16.40 -4.77
C SER A 232 7.95 -16.78 -3.95
N CYS A 233 6.72 -16.59 -4.46
CA CYS A 233 5.51 -17.08 -3.83
C CYS A 233 5.53 -18.60 -3.62
N GLY A 234 6.04 -19.35 -4.58
CA GLY A 234 6.17 -20.82 -4.46
C GLY A 234 7.13 -21.23 -3.35
N VAL A 235 8.28 -20.53 -3.26
CA VAL A 235 9.25 -20.76 -2.18
C VAL A 235 8.66 -20.38 -0.82
N ILE A 236 7.94 -19.26 -0.74
CA ILE A 236 7.26 -18.81 0.48
C ILE A 236 6.18 -19.83 0.89
N MET A 237 5.33 -20.27 -0.03
CA MET A 237 4.30 -21.26 0.27
C MET A 237 4.90 -22.58 0.80
N TYR A 238 5.98 -23.06 0.17
CA TYR A 238 6.68 -24.24 0.64
C TYR A 238 7.19 -24.04 2.07
N PHE A 239 7.83 -22.89 2.34
CA PHE A 239 8.35 -22.55 3.67
C PHE A 239 7.23 -22.44 4.72
N LEU A 240 6.09 -21.86 4.38
CA LEU A 240 4.93 -21.73 5.29
C LEU A 240 4.36 -23.09 5.69
N LEU A 241 4.32 -24.06 4.75
CA LEU A 241 3.75 -25.37 4.97
C LEU A 241 4.72 -26.36 5.64
N SER A 242 6.02 -26.24 5.35
CA SER A 242 7.02 -27.22 5.80
C SER A 242 7.93 -26.70 6.92
N GLY A 243 7.96 -25.40 7.21
CA GLY A 243 8.94 -24.77 8.10
C GLY A 243 10.34 -24.65 7.50
N ASP A 244 10.53 -25.04 6.24
CA ASP A 244 11.84 -25.16 5.61
C ASP A 244 11.84 -24.67 4.16
N TYR A 245 13.04 -24.33 3.62
CA TYR A 245 13.17 -23.90 2.22
C TYR A 245 13.27 -25.08 1.27
N PRO A 246 12.64 -25.01 0.05
CA PRO A 246 12.75 -26.08 -0.94
C PRO A 246 14.14 -26.22 -1.55
N PHE A 247 14.90 -25.14 -1.57
CA PHE A 247 16.27 -25.08 -2.09
C PHE A 247 17.18 -24.47 -1.03
N LYS A 248 18.21 -25.19 -0.62
CA LYS A 248 19.14 -24.79 0.43
C LYS A 248 20.57 -24.82 -0.10
N GLY A 249 21.34 -23.77 0.15
CA GLY A 249 22.74 -23.73 -0.21
C GLY A 249 23.48 -22.63 0.51
N LYS A 250 24.79 -22.80 0.70
CA LYS A 250 25.64 -21.79 1.33
C LYS A 250 25.94 -20.62 0.40
N ASN A 251 25.71 -20.80 -0.89
CA ASN A 251 25.95 -19.79 -1.91
C ASN A 251 25.02 -19.98 -3.12
N LEU A 252 24.96 -18.95 -3.96
CA LEU A 252 24.14 -18.93 -5.16
C LEU A 252 24.37 -20.12 -6.11
N LYS A 253 25.62 -20.59 -6.23
CA LYS A 253 25.97 -21.69 -7.12
C LYS A 253 25.32 -23.02 -6.67
N GLU A 254 25.37 -23.30 -5.38
CA GLU A 254 24.74 -24.50 -4.81
C GLU A 254 23.23 -24.51 -5.01
N ILE A 255 22.57 -23.35 -4.74
CA ILE A 255 21.12 -23.20 -4.95
C ILE A 255 20.75 -23.39 -6.41
N LYS A 256 21.48 -22.75 -7.35
CA LYS A 256 21.23 -22.92 -8.80
C LYS A 256 21.41 -24.38 -9.25
N ILE A 257 22.35 -25.12 -8.69
CA ILE A 257 22.51 -26.56 -8.97
C ILE A 257 21.27 -27.34 -8.48
N GLN A 258 20.74 -27.03 -7.32
CA GLN A 258 19.53 -27.70 -6.82
C GLN A 258 18.33 -27.37 -7.70
N ILE A 259 18.14 -26.10 -8.04
CA ILE A 259 17.07 -25.67 -8.95
C ILE A 259 17.19 -26.34 -10.32
N SER A 260 18.40 -26.45 -10.90
CA SER A 260 18.61 -27.10 -12.21
C SER A 260 18.32 -28.61 -12.20
N ARG A 261 18.46 -29.25 -11.03
CA ARG A 261 18.09 -30.67 -10.82
C ARG A 261 16.63 -30.86 -10.44
N PHE A 262 15.96 -29.76 -10.12
CA PHE A 262 14.55 -29.76 -9.76
C PHE A 262 13.71 -30.00 -11.02
N ASN A 263 12.82 -30.97 -10.93
CA ASN A 263 11.80 -31.17 -11.95
C ASN A 263 10.44 -31.05 -11.24
N ASN A 264 9.48 -30.33 -11.82
CA ASN A 264 8.18 -30.07 -11.20
C ASN A 264 7.47 -31.36 -10.74
N ILE A 265 7.81 -32.51 -11.34
CA ILE A 265 7.30 -33.84 -10.99
C ILE A 265 7.94 -34.32 -9.64
N ASN A 266 9.06 -33.74 -9.24
CA ASN A 266 9.88 -34.19 -8.11
C ASN A 266 9.87 -33.22 -6.91
N ILE A 267 8.82 -32.38 -6.75
CA ILE A 267 8.58 -31.83 -5.41
C ILE A 267 8.31 -33.05 -4.53
N LYS A 268 9.33 -33.43 -3.74
CA LYS A 268 9.21 -34.59 -2.84
C LYS A 268 8.22 -34.21 -1.75
N PHE A 269 6.99 -34.64 -1.92
CA PHE A 269 5.96 -34.59 -0.89
C PHE A 269 6.06 -35.85 0.00
N ASP A 270 7.30 -36.33 0.26
CA ASP A 270 7.56 -37.62 0.91
C ASP A 270 7.59 -37.53 2.43
N SER A 271 7.62 -36.33 3.01
CA SER A 271 7.56 -36.18 4.48
C SER A 271 6.12 -36.19 4.99
N GLU A 272 5.93 -36.63 6.22
CA GLU A 272 4.62 -36.71 6.88
C GLU A 272 3.83 -35.40 6.85
N ILE A 273 4.53 -34.25 6.89
CA ILE A 273 3.94 -32.89 6.80
C ILE A 273 3.04 -32.73 5.57
N TRP A 274 3.40 -33.35 4.45
CA TRP A 274 2.63 -33.24 3.21
C TRP A 274 1.37 -34.12 3.17
N ASN A 275 1.21 -35.05 4.11
CA ASN A 275 0.02 -35.91 4.15
C ASN A 275 -1.24 -35.12 4.45
N ASP A 276 -1.14 -34.06 5.25
CA ASP A 276 -2.25 -33.19 5.64
C ASP A 276 -2.56 -32.09 4.59
N ILE A 277 -1.75 -31.99 3.53
CA ILE A 277 -1.95 -30.98 2.48
C ILE A 277 -2.78 -31.56 1.35
N SER A 278 -3.83 -30.85 0.96
CA SER A 278 -4.76 -31.25 -0.10
C SER A 278 -4.06 -31.42 -1.45
N LYS A 279 -4.69 -32.20 -2.33
CA LYS A 279 -4.22 -32.37 -3.71
C LYS A 279 -4.20 -31.04 -4.47
N GLU A 280 -5.19 -30.20 -4.23
CA GLU A 280 -5.29 -28.85 -4.78
C GLU A 280 -4.14 -27.96 -4.32
N GLY A 281 -3.78 -28.01 -3.04
CA GLY A 281 -2.64 -27.28 -2.48
C GLY A 281 -1.31 -27.70 -3.08
N LYS A 282 -1.07 -29.01 -3.19
CA LYS A 282 0.14 -29.56 -3.85
C LYS A 282 0.22 -29.15 -5.32
N ASN A 283 -0.91 -29.20 -6.04
CA ASN A 283 -0.97 -28.79 -7.44
C ASN A 283 -0.72 -27.28 -7.59
N PHE A 284 -1.29 -26.47 -6.70
CA PHE A 284 -1.06 -25.03 -6.69
C PHE A 284 0.41 -24.70 -6.46
N LEU A 285 1.06 -25.32 -5.49
CA LEU A 285 2.48 -25.17 -5.22
C LEU A 285 3.34 -25.55 -6.44
N SER A 286 3.01 -26.65 -7.11
CA SER A 286 3.72 -27.09 -8.32
C SER A 286 3.63 -26.07 -9.45
N LYS A 287 2.50 -25.38 -9.59
CA LYS A 287 2.33 -24.29 -10.58
C LYS A 287 3.17 -23.06 -10.25
N LEU A 288 3.31 -22.71 -8.97
CA LEU A 288 4.15 -21.60 -8.52
C LEU A 288 5.63 -21.88 -8.79
N LEU A 289 6.08 -23.11 -8.54
CA LEU A 289 7.47 -23.56 -8.73
C LEU A 289 7.74 -24.12 -10.14
N GLU A 290 6.93 -23.74 -11.16
CA GLU A 290 7.21 -24.07 -12.56
C GLU A 290 8.53 -23.43 -13.00
N ILE A 291 9.49 -24.25 -13.42
CA ILE A 291 10.83 -23.80 -13.82
C ILE A 291 10.77 -22.91 -15.05
N ASN A 292 9.95 -23.29 -16.03
CA ASN A 292 9.79 -22.51 -17.23
C ASN A 292 8.92 -21.27 -16.95
N GLN A 293 9.55 -20.10 -16.88
CA GLN A 293 8.84 -18.84 -16.61
C GLN A 293 7.68 -18.56 -17.58
N TYR A 294 7.76 -19.03 -18.83
CA TYR A 294 6.68 -18.83 -19.83
C TYR A 294 5.47 -19.72 -19.59
N LYS A 295 5.66 -20.87 -18.92
CA LYS A 295 4.57 -21.76 -18.48
C LYS A 295 4.05 -21.40 -17.09
N ARG A 296 4.87 -20.70 -16.27
CA ARG A 296 4.47 -20.28 -14.94
C ARG A 296 3.29 -19.32 -15.04
N PRO A 297 2.17 -19.54 -14.33
CA PRO A 297 0.98 -18.69 -14.40
C PRO A 297 1.28 -17.26 -13.89
N ASN A 298 0.44 -16.28 -14.22
CA ASN A 298 0.44 -14.94 -13.63
C ASN A 298 -0.53 -14.88 -12.44
N CYS A 299 -0.50 -13.77 -11.67
CA CYS A 299 -1.35 -13.60 -10.50
C CYS A 299 -2.84 -13.75 -10.84
N LYS A 300 -3.31 -13.14 -11.92
CA LYS A 300 -4.72 -13.22 -12.36
C LYS A 300 -5.18 -14.64 -12.61
N SER A 301 -4.32 -15.50 -13.15
CA SER A 301 -4.62 -16.93 -13.37
C SER A 301 -4.61 -17.70 -12.05
N LEU A 302 -3.65 -17.39 -11.15
CA LEU A 302 -3.54 -18.04 -9.85
C LEU A 302 -4.74 -17.76 -8.95
N LEU A 303 -5.28 -16.55 -8.96
CA LEU A 303 -6.47 -16.18 -8.18
C LEU A 303 -7.73 -16.96 -8.60
N LYS A 304 -7.76 -17.52 -9.83
CA LYS A 304 -8.84 -18.38 -10.33
C LYS A 304 -8.67 -19.85 -9.99
N GLU A 305 -7.52 -20.24 -9.45
CA GLU A 305 -7.26 -21.64 -9.10
C GLU A 305 -8.17 -22.12 -7.97
N PRO A 306 -8.68 -23.35 -8.02
CA PRO A 306 -9.62 -23.88 -7.03
C PRO A 306 -9.13 -23.73 -5.59
N TRP A 307 -7.82 -23.89 -5.38
CA TRP A 307 -7.23 -23.78 -4.06
C TRP A 307 -7.41 -22.40 -3.43
N LEU A 308 -7.28 -21.29 -4.18
CA LEU A 308 -7.51 -19.93 -3.70
C LEU A 308 -8.99 -19.50 -3.78
N LYS A 309 -9.72 -19.96 -4.81
CA LYS A 309 -11.12 -19.60 -5.04
C LYS A 309 -12.00 -19.93 -3.84
N ASN A 310 -11.81 -21.09 -3.23
CA ASN A 310 -12.55 -21.53 -2.03
C ASN A 310 -12.35 -20.61 -0.80
N TYR A 311 -11.31 -19.78 -0.80
CA TYR A 311 -11.14 -18.76 0.24
C TYR A 311 -12.01 -17.53 -0.02
N ASN A 312 -12.13 -17.12 -1.27
CA ASN A 312 -12.89 -15.92 -1.65
C ASN A 312 -14.41 -16.11 -1.51
N GLU A 313 -14.93 -17.33 -1.66
CA GLU A 313 -16.36 -17.65 -1.48
C GLU A 313 -16.85 -17.42 -0.04
N LYS A 314 -15.95 -17.46 0.97
CA LYS A 314 -16.27 -17.08 2.34
C LYS A 314 -16.52 -15.57 2.51
N GLY A 315 -16.05 -14.75 1.58
CA GLY A 315 -16.25 -13.30 1.55
C GLY A 315 -17.71 -12.90 1.32
N ASP A 316 -18.52 -13.72 0.65
CA ASP A 316 -19.91 -13.40 0.34
C ASP A 316 -20.80 -13.29 1.59
N LYS A 317 -20.42 -13.94 2.71
CA LYS A 317 -21.09 -13.76 4.01
C LYS A 317 -20.92 -12.35 4.58
N ILE A 318 -19.94 -11.59 4.12
CA ILE A 318 -19.72 -10.20 4.55
C ILE A 318 -20.87 -9.32 4.05
N PHE A 319 -21.37 -9.55 2.85
CA PHE A 319 -22.39 -8.71 2.22
C PHE A 319 -23.74 -8.69 2.98
N SER A 320 -24.08 -9.76 3.68
CA SER A 320 -25.28 -9.82 4.52
C SER A 320 -25.12 -9.14 5.89
N SER A 321 -23.90 -8.74 6.28
CA SER A 321 -23.63 -8.16 7.60
C SER A 321 -24.13 -6.72 7.71
N ASN A 322 -24.56 -6.32 8.93
CA ASN A 322 -24.99 -4.96 9.21
C ASN A 322 -23.85 -3.94 8.97
N ALA A 323 -22.60 -4.35 9.23
CA ALA A 323 -21.47 -3.47 9.06
C ALA A 323 -21.18 -3.21 7.57
N PHE A 324 -21.36 -4.20 6.66
CA PHE A 324 -21.30 -3.95 5.21
C PHE A 324 -22.38 -2.97 4.77
N LYS A 325 -23.63 -3.18 5.22
CA LYS A 325 -24.75 -2.27 4.92
C LYS A 325 -24.45 -0.84 5.38
N ASN A 326 -23.86 -0.69 6.56
CA ASN A 326 -23.43 0.63 7.06
C ASN A 326 -22.31 1.24 6.21
N ALA A 327 -21.31 0.45 5.78
CA ALA A 327 -20.24 0.91 4.91
C ALA A 327 -20.79 1.42 3.55
N ILE A 328 -21.71 0.68 2.95
CA ILE A 328 -22.39 1.09 1.70
C ILE A 328 -23.22 2.35 1.95
N LYS A 329 -24.01 2.41 3.01
CA LYS A 329 -24.80 3.61 3.36
C LYS A 329 -23.91 4.84 3.55
N ASN A 330 -22.76 4.69 4.21
CA ASN A 330 -21.82 5.79 4.37
C ASN A 330 -21.27 6.26 3.02
N ALA A 331 -20.89 5.32 2.13
CA ALA A 331 -20.39 5.62 0.79
C ALA A 331 -21.45 6.33 -0.09
N SER A 332 -22.70 5.92 0.02
CA SER A 332 -23.82 6.57 -0.68
C SER A 332 -24.13 7.97 -0.16
N ASN A 333 -23.90 8.21 1.11
CA ASN A 333 -24.09 9.53 1.74
C ASN A 333 -22.81 10.39 1.71
N PHE A 334 -21.74 9.91 1.06
CA PHE A 334 -20.52 10.64 0.95
C PHE A 334 -20.66 11.77 -0.08
N HIS A 335 -20.52 13.03 0.33
CA HIS A 335 -20.69 14.19 -0.54
C HIS A 335 -19.45 15.08 -0.47
N HIS A 336 -18.91 15.45 -1.63
CA HIS A 336 -17.81 16.39 -1.78
C HIS A 336 -18.28 17.84 -1.62
N LYS A 337 -18.49 18.32 -0.39
CA LYS A 337 -18.92 19.71 -0.16
C LYS A 337 -17.76 20.68 0.02
N ASN A 338 -16.65 20.23 0.64
CA ASN A 338 -15.51 21.10 0.93
C ASN A 338 -14.20 20.29 0.86
N GLN A 339 -13.33 20.66 -0.07
CA GLN A 339 -12.09 19.95 -0.37
C GLN A 339 -11.12 19.89 0.80
N ILE A 340 -11.00 20.96 1.59
CA ILE A 340 -10.12 21.00 2.75
C ILE A 340 -10.60 20.03 3.83
N LYS A 341 -11.91 19.93 4.06
CA LYS A 341 -12.48 18.95 4.98
C LYS A 341 -12.16 17.51 4.57
N GLU A 342 -12.25 17.21 3.30
CA GLU A 342 -11.92 15.88 2.79
C GLU A 342 -10.43 15.56 3.00
N TRP A 343 -9.56 16.53 2.74
CA TRP A 343 -8.13 16.37 3.03
C TRP A 343 -7.86 16.14 4.51
N LEU A 344 -8.57 16.85 5.40
CA LEU A 344 -8.47 16.64 6.85
C LEU A 344 -8.98 15.25 7.27
N ILE A 345 -10.09 14.79 6.70
CA ILE A 345 -10.62 13.43 6.93
C ILE A 345 -9.62 12.37 6.41
N SER A 346 -9.09 12.55 5.22
CA SER A 346 -8.06 11.67 4.66
C SER A 346 -6.81 11.64 5.55
N PHE A 347 -6.40 12.78 6.11
CA PHE A 347 -5.31 12.84 7.06
C PHE A 347 -5.62 12.11 8.36
N ILE A 348 -6.84 12.27 8.91
CA ILE A 348 -7.28 11.54 10.12
C ILE A 348 -7.23 10.04 9.87
N ILE A 349 -7.80 9.56 8.77
CA ILE A 349 -7.81 8.13 8.41
C ILE A 349 -6.38 7.61 8.29
N ARG A 350 -5.52 8.36 7.60
CA ARG A 350 -4.16 7.91 7.33
C ARG A 350 -3.28 7.90 8.57
N HIS A 351 -3.37 8.94 9.40
CA HIS A 351 -2.40 9.19 10.47
C HIS A 351 -2.91 8.92 11.88
N LEU A 352 -4.23 9.00 12.12
CA LEU A 352 -4.82 8.95 13.46
C LEU A 352 -5.80 7.78 13.67
N ALA A 353 -6.42 7.25 12.60
CA ALA A 353 -7.30 6.10 12.73
C ALA A 353 -6.50 4.85 13.12
N LYS A 354 -7.05 4.09 14.05
CA LYS A 354 -6.43 2.83 14.44
C LYS A 354 -6.63 1.78 13.35
N SER A 355 -5.63 0.92 13.19
CA SER A 355 -5.70 -0.19 12.24
C SER A 355 -6.92 -1.09 12.47
N GLU A 356 -7.25 -1.35 13.75
CA GLU A 356 -8.37 -2.19 14.17
C GLU A 356 -9.72 -1.64 13.71
N ASP A 357 -9.91 -0.31 13.77
CA ASP A 357 -11.15 0.37 13.37
C ASP A 357 -11.41 0.23 11.86
N LEU A 358 -10.35 0.03 11.07
CA LEU A 358 -10.41 -0.11 9.61
C LEU A 358 -10.40 -1.56 9.13
N ASP A 359 -10.16 -2.54 9.99
CA ASP A 359 -10.03 -3.97 9.61
C ASP A 359 -11.28 -4.50 8.92
N TYR A 360 -12.44 -4.05 9.36
CA TYR A 360 -13.70 -4.45 8.76
C TYR A 360 -13.84 -3.90 7.32
N LEU A 361 -13.54 -2.62 7.12
CA LEU A 361 -13.60 -1.98 5.81
C LEU A 361 -12.59 -2.58 4.82
N ARG A 362 -11.42 -3.02 5.31
CA ARG A 362 -10.46 -3.79 4.50
C ARG A 362 -11.06 -5.09 3.97
N LYS A 363 -11.74 -5.83 4.86
CA LYS A 363 -12.43 -7.07 4.46
C LYS A 363 -13.54 -6.80 3.45
N CYS A 364 -14.30 -5.72 3.63
CA CYS A 364 -15.30 -5.28 2.66
C CYS A 364 -14.67 -4.98 1.30
N PHE A 365 -13.58 -4.20 1.27
CA PHE A 365 -12.87 -3.87 0.03
C PHE A 365 -12.43 -5.13 -0.73
N ILE A 366 -11.73 -6.05 -0.04
CA ILE A 366 -11.25 -7.29 -0.65
C ILE A 366 -12.41 -8.17 -1.14
N SER A 367 -13.54 -8.17 -0.44
CA SER A 367 -14.71 -8.94 -0.87
C SER A 367 -15.42 -8.32 -2.07
N LEU A 368 -15.37 -6.99 -2.20
CA LEU A 368 -15.89 -6.25 -3.34
C LEU A 368 -14.99 -6.38 -4.58
N ASP A 369 -13.69 -6.23 -4.42
CA ASP A 369 -12.69 -6.34 -5.50
C ASP A 369 -12.56 -7.81 -5.96
N LYS A 370 -13.48 -8.23 -6.84
CA LYS A 370 -13.61 -9.65 -7.24
C LYS A 370 -12.48 -10.14 -8.14
N ASP A 371 -11.93 -9.29 -9.00
CA ASP A 371 -10.81 -9.68 -9.86
C ASP A 371 -9.45 -9.36 -9.23
N SER A 372 -9.46 -8.80 -8.01
CA SER A 372 -8.28 -8.46 -7.19
C SER A 372 -7.30 -7.56 -7.94
N ASP A 373 -7.83 -6.57 -8.65
CA ASP A 373 -7.02 -5.58 -9.36
C ASP A 373 -6.69 -4.35 -8.49
N GLY A 374 -7.24 -4.29 -7.27
CA GLY A 374 -7.07 -3.20 -6.32
C GLY A 374 -8.05 -2.04 -6.55
N LEU A 375 -9.04 -2.24 -7.41
CA LEU A 375 -10.06 -1.26 -7.76
C LEU A 375 -11.45 -1.91 -7.67
N ILE A 376 -12.42 -1.19 -7.16
CA ILE A 376 -13.83 -1.59 -7.18
C ILE A 376 -14.50 -0.94 -8.40
N THR A 377 -15.05 -1.75 -9.28
CA THR A 377 -15.81 -1.33 -10.46
C THR A 377 -17.31 -1.29 -10.18
N LYS A 378 -18.10 -0.76 -11.14
CA LYS A 378 -19.57 -0.84 -11.06
C LYS A 378 -20.05 -2.28 -11.01
N GLU A 379 -19.43 -3.17 -11.79
CA GLU A 379 -19.74 -4.60 -11.83
C GLU A 379 -19.52 -5.27 -10.48
N ASP A 380 -18.41 -4.95 -9.79
CA ASP A 380 -18.12 -5.45 -8.45
C ASP A 380 -19.18 -5.00 -7.43
N LEU A 381 -19.56 -3.73 -7.48
CA LEU A 381 -20.64 -3.19 -6.63
C LEU A 381 -21.97 -3.90 -6.91
N LEU A 382 -22.35 -4.09 -8.17
CA LEU A 382 -23.60 -4.75 -8.55
C LEU A 382 -23.65 -6.20 -8.05
N ILE A 383 -22.55 -6.95 -8.17
CA ILE A 383 -22.47 -8.33 -7.65
C ILE A 383 -22.74 -8.36 -6.15
N ALA A 384 -22.17 -7.43 -5.40
CA ALA A 384 -22.36 -7.37 -3.95
C ALA A 384 -23.75 -6.87 -3.54
N LEU A 385 -24.23 -5.79 -4.18
CA LEU A 385 -25.51 -5.15 -3.85
C LEU A 385 -26.71 -6.03 -4.19
N ASN A 386 -26.66 -6.81 -5.27
CA ASN A 386 -27.70 -7.79 -5.61
C ASN A 386 -27.93 -8.88 -4.55
N ASN A 387 -27.00 -9.05 -3.59
CA ASN A 387 -27.21 -9.93 -2.44
C ASN A 387 -28.10 -9.32 -1.34
N ILE A 388 -28.32 -7.99 -1.36
CA ILE A 388 -29.00 -7.27 -0.26
C ILE A 388 -30.16 -6.40 -0.72
N MET A 389 -30.34 -6.17 -2.01
CA MET A 389 -31.39 -5.34 -2.60
C MET A 389 -31.80 -5.84 -3.99
N THR A 390 -32.85 -5.27 -4.54
CA THR A 390 -33.30 -5.62 -5.92
C THR A 390 -32.32 -5.13 -6.98
N PRO A 391 -32.27 -5.75 -8.17
CA PRO A 391 -31.32 -5.35 -9.22
C PRO A 391 -31.43 -3.87 -9.65
N LYS A 392 -32.64 -3.30 -9.60
CA LYS A 392 -32.85 -1.87 -9.93
C LYS A 392 -32.28 -0.97 -8.83
N GLU A 393 -32.58 -1.28 -7.58
CA GLU A 393 -32.03 -0.54 -6.41
C GLU A 393 -30.50 -0.65 -6.38
N ALA A 394 -29.95 -1.84 -6.69
CA ALA A 394 -28.51 -2.07 -6.76
C ALA A 394 -27.82 -1.21 -7.82
N GLU A 395 -28.46 -1.05 -8.98
CA GLU A 395 -27.94 -0.20 -10.05
C GLU A 395 -27.97 1.28 -9.68
N ASP A 396 -29.06 1.75 -9.11
CA ASP A 396 -29.21 3.14 -8.65
C ASP A 396 -28.17 3.43 -7.55
N GLU A 397 -28.03 2.56 -6.57
CA GLU A 397 -27.08 2.70 -5.45
C GLU A 397 -25.63 2.68 -5.92
N ALA A 398 -25.27 1.77 -6.83
CA ALA A 398 -23.92 1.73 -7.42
C ALA A 398 -23.57 3.03 -8.15
N ASN A 399 -24.52 3.59 -8.91
CA ASN A 399 -24.32 4.86 -9.59
C ASN A 399 -24.15 6.02 -8.60
N ILE A 400 -24.92 6.05 -7.52
CA ILE A 400 -24.82 7.06 -6.45
C ILE A 400 -23.42 6.99 -5.82
N ILE A 401 -22.94 5.80 -5.42
CA ILE A 401 -21.64 5.60 -4.80
C ILE A 401 -20.52 6.09 -5.74
N LEU A 402 -20.54 5.66 -7.00
CA LEU A 402 -19.51 6.05 -7.98
C LEU A 402 -19.48 7.56 -8.24
N ASN A 403 -20.65 8.19 -8.30
CA ASN A 403 -20.76 9.63 -8.48
C ASN A 403 -20.28 10.39 -7.24
N ASN A 404 -20.66 9.93 -6.05
CA ASN A 404 -20.32 10.57 -4.76
C ASN A 404 -18.82 10.48 -4.46
N ILE A 405 -18.15 9.39 -4.84
CA ILE A 405 -16.70 9.23 -4.66
C ILE A 405 -15.93 9.97 -5.79
N ASN A 406 -16.64 10.60 -6.73
CA ASN A 406 -16.06 11.33 -7.86
C ASN A 406 -15.01 10.49 -8.62
N SER A 407 -15.34 9.23 -8.86
CA SER A 407 -14.50 8.28 -9.57
C SER A 407 -14.57 8.58 -11.07
N LYS A 408 -13.53 9.20 -11.62
CA LYS A 408 -13.49 9.62 -13.04
C LYS A 408 -13.58 8.47 -14.02
N ASP A 409 -12.95 7.35 -13.66
CA ASP A 409 -12.87 6.17 -14.51
C ASP A 409 -13.92 5.12 -14.13
N GLY A 410 -14.91 5.48 -13.29
CA GLY A 410 -15.90 4.53 -12.77
C GLY A 410 -15.30 3.45 -11.85
N LYS A 411 -14.12 3.72 -11.23
CA LYS A 411 -13.41 2.78 -10.39
C LYS A 411 -13.01 3.42 -9.06
N ILE A 412 -13.13 2.69 -7.96
CA ILE A 412 -12.83 3.16 -6.60
C ILE A 412 -11.59 2.44 -6.09
N ASN A 413 -10.54 3.18 -5.73
CA ASN A 413 -9.35 2.60 -5.11
C ASN A 413 -9.55 2.37 -3.60
N TYR A 414 -8.61 1.67 -2.95
CA TYR A 414 -8.71 1.32 -1.55
C TYR A 414 -8.82 2.53 -0.62
N ASP A 415 -8.00 3.57 -0.79
CA ASP A 415 -8.03 4.75 0.10
C ASP A 415 -9.34 5.55 -0.06
N ASP A 416 -9.85 5.70 -1.30
CA ASP A 416 -11.13 6.35 -1.57
C ASP A 416 -12.31 5.56 -0.97
N PHE A 417 -12.26 4.22 -1.08
CA PHE A 417 -13.28 3.36 -0.45
C PHE A 417 -13.28 3.51 1.07
N ILE A 418 -12.12 3.43 1.71
CA ILE A 418 -12.00 3.61 3.16
C ILE A 418 -12.53 4.97 3.58
N LYS A 419 -12.18 6.05 2.86
CA LYS A 419 -12.64 7.40 3.15
C LYS A 419 -14.17 7.53 3.07
N ALA A 420 -14.76 7.00 2.02
CA ALA A 420 -16.20 7.11 1.79
C ALA A 420 -17.02 6.21 2.73
N SER A 421 -16.52 5.01 3.02
CA SER A 421 -17.24 4.00 3.79
C SER A 421 -17.05 4.11 5.32
N SER A 422 -16.07 4.91 5.77
CA SER A 422 -15.82 5.10 7.20
C SER A 422 -16.97 5.84 7.88
N ASN A 423 -17.22 5.50 9.16
CA ASN A 423 -18.12 6.26 9.99
C ASN A 423 -17.47 7.60 10.35
N LYS A 424 -18.02 8.70 9.85
CA LYS A 424 -17.50 10.05 10.11
C LYS A 424 -17.52 10.42 11.60
N GLU A 425 -18.52 10.00 12.35
CA GLU A 425 -18.65 10.30 13.78
C GLU A 425 -17.49 9.69 14.58
N ASP A 426 -17.05 8.48 14.23
CA ASP A 426 -15.91 7.82 14.89
C ASP A 426 -14.58 8.49 14.55
N LEU A 427 -14.44 9.01 13.34
CA LEU A 427 -13.25 9.70 12.86
C LEU A 427 -13.15 11.14 13.38
N ILE A 428 -14.27 11.87 13.36
CA ILE A 428 -14.39 13.29 13.75
C ILE A 428 -14.68 13.39 15.25
N ASN A 429 -13.94 12.64 16.06
CA ASN A 429 -14.04 12.73 17.52
C ASN A 429 -13.17 13.85 18.10
N GLU A 430 -13.47 14.26 19.32
CA GLU A 430 -12.77 15.37 19.99
C GLU A 430 -11.25 15.18 20.09
N LYS A 431 -10.82 13.93 20.31
CA LYS A 431 -9.40 13.58 20.41
C LYS A 431 -8.67 13.80 19.08
N ASN A 432 -9.23 13.26 17.98
CA ASN A 432 -8.64 13.38 16.65
C ASN A 432 -8.62 14.83 16.18
N LEU A 433 -9.69 15.58 16.40
CA LEU A 433 -9.78 17.00 16.05
C LEU A 433 -8.77 17.85 16.83
N THR A 434 -8.61 17.57 18.12
CA THR A 434 -7.60 18.27 18.94
C THR A 434 -6.18 17.93 18.50
N LEU A 435 -5.92 16.69 18.09
CA LEU A 435 -4.60 16.27 17.61
C LEU A 435 -4.26 16.92 16.27
N ILE A 436 -5.19 16.92 15.30
CA ILE A 436 -4.92 17.54 14.00
C ILE A 436 -4.76 19.05 14.12
N PHE A 437 -5.58 19.70 14.95
CA PHE A 437 -5.42 21.12 15.25
C PHE A 437 -4.01 21.44 15.75
N LYS A 438 -3.50 20.70 16.76
CA LYS A 438 -2.13 20.86 17.28
C LYS A 438 -1.03 20.55 16.27
N VAL A 439 -1.31 19.72 15.27
CA VAL A 439 -0.33 19.44 14.20
C VAL A 439 -0.26 20.60 13.22
N ILE A 440 -1.41 21.23 12.91
CA ILE A 440 -1.49 22.38 12.01
C ILE A 440 -0.95 23.65 12.70
N ASP A 441 -1.34 23.92 13.96
CA ASP A 441 -0.87 25.03 14.80
C ASP A 441 0.62 24.81 15.15
N LYS A 442 1.51 25.27 14.25
CA LYS A 442 2.96 25.05 14.38
C LYS A 442 3.60 25.98 15.40
N ASP A 443 3.14 27.21 15.47
CA ASP A 443 3.67 28.26 16.37
C ASP A 443 3.09 28.16 17.79
N HIS A 444 2.13 27.22 17.99
CA HIS A 444 1.45 27.01 19.28
C HIS A 444 0.68 28.25 19.80
N SER A 445 0.19 29.07 18.89
CA SER A 445 -0.62 30.26 19.21
C SER A 445 -2.02 29.92 19.74
N GLY A 446 -2.46 28.67 19.59
CA GLY A 446 -3.82 28.24 19.91
C GLY A 446 -4.85 28.61 18.81
N ARG A 447 -4.36 29.05 17.66
CA ARG A 447 -5.14 29.41 16.47
C ARG A 447 -4.48 28.86 15.23
N VAL A 448 -5.25 28.57 14.21
CA VAL A 448 -4.76 28.12 12.92
C VAL A 448 -4.91 29.25 11.92
N SER A 449 -3.80 29.76 11.45
CA SER A 449 -3.73 30.77 10.40
C SER A 449 -3.89 30.13 9.00
N LYS A 450 -4.21 30.95 8.00
CA LYS A 450 -4.24 30.56 6.61
C LYS A 450 -2.88 29.99 6.14
N GLU A 451 -1.80 30.64 6.55
CA GLU A 451 -0.44 30.25 6.21
C GLU A 451 -0.08 28.88 6.79
N GLU A 452 -0.47 28.60 8.03
CA GLU A 452 -0.26 27.30 8.67
C GLU A 452 -1.07 26.21 7.99
N LEU A 453 -2.35 26.46 7.71
CA LEU A 453 -3.21 25.54 7.00
C LEU A 453 -2.65 25.24 5.59
N LYS A 454 -2.25 26.30 4.88
CA LYS A 454 -1.62 26.19 3.58
C LYS A 454 -0.30 25.42 3.66
N ASN A 455 0.59 25.75 4.60
CA ASN A 455 1.87 25.08 4.78
C ASN A 455 1.70 23.62 5.22
N PHE A 456 0.66 23.30 5.96
CA PHE A 456 0.35 21.92 6.34
C PHE A 456 0.04 21.05 5.13
N PHE A 457 -0.74 21.56 4.19
CA PHE A 457 -1.08 20.81 2.96
C PHE A 457 -0.03 20.97 1.84
N LEU A 458 0.78 22.02 1.86
CA LEU A 458 1.75 22.34 0.82
C LEU A 458 3.20 22.17 1.27
N SER A 459 3.46 21.32 2.25
CA SER A 459 4.83 21.06 2.75
C SER A 459 5.75 20.50 1.67
N ASN A 460 5.22 19.96 0.58
CA ASN A 460 5.96 19.54 -0.62
C ASN A 460 6.14 20.73 -1.57
N LYS A 461 7.18 21.53 -1.36
CA LYS A 461 7.46 22.75 -2.13
C LYS A 461 7.79 22.55 -3.61
N ASP A 462 8.05 21.33 -4.06
CA ASP A 462 8.54 21.04 -5.41
C ASP A 462 7.48 20.47 -6.35
N ASP A 463 6.22 20.37 -5.92
CA ASP A 463 5.13 19.89 -6.77
C ASP A 463 4.63 21.02 -7.69
N GLU A 464 5.14 21.01 -8.93
CA GLU A 464 4.73 21.98 -9.96
C GLU A 464 3.24 21.87 -10.32
N GLU A 465 2.64 20.68 -10.20
CA GLU A 465 1.23 20.47 -10.51
C GLU A 465 0.33 21.09 -9.44
N LEU A 466 0.68 20.91 -8.17
CA LEU A 466 -0.04 21.54 -7.05
C LEU A 466 0.12 23.06 -7.07
N LYS A 467 1.32 23.56 -7.40
CA LYS A 467 1.56 24.99 -7.62
C LYS A 467 0.71 25.52 -8.76
N SER A 468 0.65 24.83 -9.89
CA SER A 468 -0.14 25.24 -11.07
C SER A 468 -1.64 25.25 -10.77
N TYR A 469 -2.14 24.27 -9.99
CA TYR A 469 -3.52 24.22 -9.53
C TYR A 469 -3.87 25.40 -8.62
N LEU A 470 -3.02 25.71 -7.65
CA LEU A 470 -3.22 26.83 -6.74
C LEU A 470 -3.09 28.18 -7.45
N GLU A 471 -2.19 28.30 -8.45
CA GLU A 471 -2.10 29.48 -9.30
C GLU A 471 -3.33 29.65 -10.20
N PHE A 472 -3.88 28.55 -10.71
CA PHE A 472 -5.14 28.55 -11.45
C PHE A 472 -6.31 29.00 -10.57
N GLN A 473 -6.38 28.53 -9.33
CA GLN A 473 -7.39 28.97 -8.35
C GLN A 473 -7.20 30.45 -7.95
N LYS A 474 -5.96 30.89 -7.76
CA LYS A 474 -5.66 32.32 -7.53
C LYS A 474 -6.10 33.22 -8.69
N LYS A 475 -5.89 32.78 -9.95
CA LYS A 475 -6.36 33.52 -11.14
C LYS A 475 -7.88 33.65 -11.22
N LYS A 476 -8.61 32.75 -10.56
CA LYS A 476 -10.09 32.81 -10.44
C LYS A 476 -10.56 33.60 -9.21
N ASN A 477 -9.69 34.30 -8.48
CA ASN A 477 -9.96 34.92 -7.18
C ASN A 477 -10.52 33.95 -6.12
N ASN A 478 -10.22 32.66 -6.24
CA ASN A 478 -10.83 31.59 -5.47
C ASN A 478 -9.74 30.93 -4.60
N ASP A 479 -9.24 31.64 -3.60
CA ASP A 479 -8.31 31.05 -2.63
C ASP A 479 -9.10 30.17 -1.66
N ILE A 480 -9.05 28.86 -1.89
CA ILE A 480 -9.79 27.84 -1.11
C ILE A 480 -9.50 27.92 0.38
N PHE A 481 -8.27 28.28 0.79
CA PHE A 481 -7.89 28.41 2.19
C PHE A 481 -8.50 29.64 2.84
N THR A 482 -8.55 30.77 2.11
CA THR A 482 -9.22 31.98 2.58
C THR A 482 -10.72 31.75 2.72
N GLN A 483 -11.36 31.14 1.71
CA GLN A 483 -12.78 30.82 1.79
C GLN A 483 -13.09 29.91 2.98
N PHE A 484 -12.27 28.87 3.16
CA PHE A 484 -12.41 27.91 4.26
C PHE A 484 -12.34 28.60 5.62
N ILE A 485 -11.37 29.48 5.83
CA ILE A 485 -11.27 30.22 7.09
C ILE A 485 -12.47 31.16 7.26
N THR A 486 -12.77 31.99 6.25
CA THR A 486 -13.87 32.98 6.34
C THR A 486 -15.24 32.32 6.59
N GLU A 487 -15.46 31.11 6.08
CA GLU A 487 -16.72 30.37 6.29
C GLU A 487 -16.93 29.97 7.75
N PHE A 488 -15.85 29.75 8.53
CA PHE A 488 -15.92 29.19 9.86
C PHE A 488 -15.31 30.09 10.97
N ASP A 489 -14.69 31.19 10.61
CA ASP A 489 -14.17 32.20 11.53
C ASP A 489 -15.34 33.04 12.10
N ALA A 490 -15.95 32.54 13.17
CA ALA A 490 -17.04 33.23 13.83
C ALA A 490 -16.57 34.46 14.64
N SER A 491 -15.31 34.52 15.00
CA SER A 491 -14.70 35.64 15.74
C SER A 491 -14.31 36.79 14.82
N GLY A 492 -14.14 36.56 13.52
CA GLY A 492 -13.76 37.55 12.51
C GLY A 492 -12.30 37.99 12.58
N ASP A 493 -11.42 37.19 13.23
CA ASP A 493 -10.00 37.54 13.41
C ASP A 493 -9.09 36.99 12.29
N GLY A 494 -9.66 36.31 11.30
CA GLY A 494 -8.95 35.76 10.14
C GLY A 494 -8.22 34.45 10.43
N MET A 495 -8.47 33.81 11.58
CA MET A 495 -7.87 32.55 12.04
C MET A 495 -8.96 31.62 12.58
N LEU A 496 -8.64 30.34 12.76
CA LEU A 496 -9.54 29.39 13.41
C LEU A 496 -9.02 29.01 14.78
N ASN A 497 -9.78 29.27 15.83
CA ASN A 497 -9.51 28.70 17.14
C ASN A 497 -10.00 27.24 17.21
N LEU A 498 -9.62 26.49 18.26
CA LEU A 498 -9.97 25.06 18.38
C LEU A 498 -11.48 24.81 18.36
N LYS A 499 -12.29 25.72 18.92
CA LYS A 499 -13.75 25.58 18.95
C LYS A 499 -14.36 25.75 17.55
N GLU A 500 -13.94 26.76 16.82
CA GLU A 500 -14.35 27.01 15.43
C GLU A 500 -13.91 25.87 14.52
N PHE A 501 -12.66 25.39 14.69
CA PHE A 501 -12.15 24.24 13.95
C PHE A 501 -12.97 22.96 14.21
N LYS A 502 -13.37 22.70 15.46
CA LYS A 502 -14.23 21.56 15.80
C LYS A 502 -15.62 21.70 15.20
N GLN A 503 -16.24 22.89 15.31
CA GLN A 503 -17.55 23.16 14.72
C GLN A 503 -17.57 22.98 13.21
N LEU A 504 -16.53 23.45 12.55
CA LEU A 504 -16.31 23.26 11.11
C LEU A 504 -16.35 21.77 10.70
N MET A 505 -15.70 20.92 11.47
CA MET A 505 -15.59 19.49 11.14
C MET A 505 -16.90 18.71 11.42
N VAL A 506 -17.67 19.13 12.42
CA VAL A 506 -18.93 18.47 12.84
C VAL A 506 -20.11 18.86 11.96
N ASN A 507 -20.18 20.11 11.47
CA ASN A 507 -21.27 20.59 10.61
C ASN A 507 -21.14 20.07 9.16
N CYS A 508 -21.19 18.72 9.01
CA CYS A 508 -21.10 18.03 7.72
C CYS A 508 -22.41 17.35 7.36
#